data_013774450efc36575d2e909f42853bd2
#
_entry.id   013774450efc36575d2e909f42853bd2
#
_cell.length_a   1.000
_cell.length_b   1.000
_cell.length_c   1.000
_cell.angle_alpha   90.00
_cell.angle_beta   90.00
_cell.angle_gamma   90.00
#
_symmetry.space_group_name_H-M   'P 1'
#
loop_
_entity.id
_entity.type
_entity.pdbx_description
1 polymer ?
#
loop_
_entity_poly.entity_id
_entity_poly.type
_entity_poly.pdbx_seq_one_letter_code
_entity_poly.pdbx_strand_id
1 'polypeptide(L)'
;IGELIKEKTNTLQKELTSKEVYDAFAEKFINTKWPLNVLEITQRHIEGERGNNSSELVAGNAVVEWEGKKYEIAGNGNGPLDSFANALNQTPVLVFDILDFHEHSVGSGTDTQAIAYVQIKLSDGRSAWGVGKSSNVGRAGIAAVVSAINISEKYMYGQVSVIACP
;
A
#
# COMPACT_ATOMS: atom_id res chain seq x y z
N ILE A 1 -6.85 4.08 15.43
CA ILE A 1 -7.41 2.75 15.81
C ILE A 1 -8.39 2.91 16.97
N GLY A 2 -8.01 3.61 18.06
CA GLY A 2 -8.88 3.81 19.22
C GLY A 2 -10.22 4.45 18.89
N GLU A 3 -10.23 5.47 18.03
CA GLU A 3 -11.46 6.15 17.61
C GLU A 3 -12.38 5.25 16.77
N LEU A 4 -11.82 4.44 15.88
CA LEU A 4 -12.59 3.50 15.07
C LEU A 4 -13.27 2.43 15.93
N ILE A 5 -12.56 1.90 16.91
CA ILE A 5 -13.10 0.91 17.85
C ILE A 5 -14.21 1.53 18.70
N LYS A 6 -13.97 2.75 19.19
CA LYS A 6 -14.95 3.51 19.98
C LYS A 6 -16.22 3.80 19.18
N GLU A 7 -16.09 4.19 17.92
CA GLU A 7 -17.23 4.43 17.03
C GLU A 7 -18.06 3.16 16.82
N LYS A 8 -17.43 2.03 16.50
CA LYS A 8 -18.12 0.74 16.34
C LYS A 8 -18.72 0.24 17.64
N THR A 9 -18.06 0.41 18.77
CA THR A 9 -18.60 0.06 20.10
C THR A 9 -19.84 0.89 20.42
N ASN A 10 -19.80 2.19 20.16
CA ASN A 10 -20.95 3.07 20.36
C ASN A 10 -22.15 2.69 19.47
N THR A 11 -21.90 2.35 18.20
CA THR A 11 -22.93 1.95 17.25
C THR A 11 -23.60 0.63 17.63
N LEU A 12 -22.81 -0.34 18.09
CA LEU A 12 -23.28 -1.69 18.44
C LEU A 12 -23.76 -1.81 19.89
N GLN A 13 -23.45 -0.83 20.74
CA GLN A 13 -23.74 -0.84 22.19
C GLN A 13 -23.26 -2.10 22.91
N LYS A 14 -22.14 -2.66 22.48
CA LYS A 14 -21.53 -3.86 23.04
C LYS A 14 -20.01 -3.80 22.95
N GLU A 15 -19.32 -4.59 23.77
CA GLU A 15 -17.88 -4.82 23.61
C GLU A 15 -17.61 -5.58 22.31
N LEU A 16 -16.56 -5.16 21.58
CA LEU A 16 -16.13 -5.82 20.36
C LEU A 16 -15.26 -7.04 20.70
N THR A 17 -15.49 -8.13 20.02
CA THR A 17 -14.58 -9.29 20.04
C THR A 17 -13.27 -8.97 19.32
N SER A 18 -12.22 -9.72 19.60
CA SER A 18 -10.93 -9.57 18.90
C SER A 18 -11.07 -9.69 17.38
N LYS A 19 -11.98 -10.55 16.91
CA LYS A 19 -12.28 -10.70 15.48
C LYS A 19 -12.91 -9.44 14.90
N GLU A 20 -13.90 -8.88 15.57
CA GLU A 20 -14.58 -7.65 15.14
C GLU A 20 -13.63 -6.44 15.13
N VAL A 21 -12.71 -6.36 16.09
CA VAL A 21 -11.65 -5.36 16.11
C VAL A 21 -10.72 -5.51 14.91
N TYR A 22 -10.28 -6.74 14.64
CA TYR A 22 -9.44 -7.04 13.48
C TYR A 22 -10.17 -6.73 12.16
N ASP A 23 -11.41 -7.16 12.00
CA ASP A 23 -12.20 -6.92 10.79
C ASP A 23 -12.39 -5.41 10.54
N ALA A 24 -12.64 -4.64 11.60
CA ALA A 24 -12.74 -3.18 11.52
C ALA A 24 -11.42 -2.51 11.11
N PHE A 25 -10.31 -3.00 11.62
CA PHE A 25 -8.97 -2.56 11.22
C PHE A 25 -8.67 -2.93 9.76
N ALA A 26 -8.92 -4.18 9.39
CA ALA A 26 -8.66 -4.70 8.06
C ALA A 26 -9.44 -3.94 6.99
N GLU A 27 -10.71 -3.68 7.21
CA GLU A 27 -11.56 -2.91 6.30
C GLU A 27 -11.00 -1.52 6.00
N LYS A 28 -10.40 -0.87 6.99
CA LYS A 28 -9.95 0.53 6.90
C LYS A 28 -8.51 0.68 6.46
N PHE A 29 -7.63 -0.27 6.79
CA PHE A 29 -6.17 -0.11 6.68
C PHE A 29 -5.46 -1.17 5.83
N ILE A 30 -6.11 -2.31 5.58
CA ILE A 30 -5.49 -3.39 4.80
C ILE A 30 -6.06 -3.38 3.38
N ASN A 31 -5.18 -3.49 2.38
CA ASN A 31 -5.55 -3.58 0.97
C ASN A 31 -6.51 -2.47 0.52
N THR A 32 -6.30 -1.24 0.95
CA THR A 32 -7.15 -0.12 0.55
C THR A 32 -7.06 0.13 -0.96
N LYS A 33 -8.15 0.60 -1.57
CA LYS A 33 -8.28 0.77 -3.01
C LYS A 33 -8.71 2.18 -3.45
N TRP A 34 -8.68 3.14 -2.56
CA TRP A 34 -9.06 4.52 -2.85
C TRP A 34 -8.20 5.50 -2.06
N PRO A 35 -7.70 6.58 -2.67
CA PRO A 35 -7.88 6.99 -4.07
C PRO A 35 -7.06 6.23 -5.11
N LEU A 36 -6.05 5.47 -4.69
CA LEU A 36 -5.20 4.67 -5.57
C LEU A 36 -5.65 3.20 -5.56
N ASN A 37 -5.82 2.61 -6.73
CA ASN A 37 -6.07 1.19 -6.92
C ASN A 37 -5.21 0.64 -8.06
N VAL A 38 -4.66 -0.56 -7.89
CA VAL A 38 -3.95 -1.27 -8.94
C VAL A 38 -4.92 -2.24 -9.63
N LEU A 39 -5.17 -2.01 -10.90
CA LEU A 39 -6.06 -2.84 -11.73
C LEU A 39 -5.30 -4.01 -12.35
N GLU A 40 -4.10 -3.75 -12.87
CA GLU A 40 -3.22 -4.75 -13.47
C GLU A 40 -1.77 -4.42 -13.13
N ILE A 41 -0.96 -5.44 -12.94
CA ILE A 41 0.48 -5.29 -12.76
C ILE A 41 1.21 -6.49 -13.36
N THR A 42 2.26 -6.20 -14.11
CA THR A 42 3.18 -7.19 -14.66
C THR A 42 4.60 -6.75 -14.37
N GLN A 43 5.39 -7.63 -13.79
CA GLN A 43 6.79 -7.38 -13.48
C GLN A 43 7.64 -8.51 -14.01
N ARG A 44 8.84 -8.18 -14.51
CA ARG A 44 9.82 -9.16 -14.97
C ARG A 44 11.21 -8.77 -14.52
N HIS A 45 12.00 -9.78 -14.18
CA HIS A 45 13.42 -9.62 -13.92
C HIS A 45 14.17 -9.49 -15.24
N ILE A 46 15.04 -8.49 -15.34
CA ILE A 46 15.95 -8.33 -16.47
C ILE A 46 17.34 -8.66 -15.94
N GLU A 47 17.96 -9.72 -16.50
CA GLU A 47 19.36 -10.01 -16.26
C GLU A 47 20.21 -8.99 -17.02
N GLY A 48 20.92 -8.14 -16.27
CA GLY A 48 21.85 -7.19 -16.86
C GLY A 48 23.08 -7.92 -17.41
N GLU A 49 23.56 -7.51 -18.60
CA GLU A 49 24.80 -8.05 -19.18
C GLU A 49 25.99 -7.77 -18.26
N ARG A 50 26.63 -8.86 -17.84
CA ARG A 50 28.02 -9.06 -17.45
C ARG A 50 28.84 -7.83 -17.02
N GLY A 51 28.87 -7.63 -15.76
CA GLY A 51 29.90 -6.93 -15.01
C GLY A 51 29.77 -7.37 -13.55
N ASN A 52 30.87 -7.46 -12.81
CA ASN A 52 31.00 -7.99 -11.45
C ASN A 52 30.07 -7.41 -10.37
N ASN A 53 28.99 -6.72 -10.75
CA ASN A 53 27.89 -6.27 -9.90
C ASN A 53 26.58 -6.58 -10.65
N SER A 54 26.06 -7.78 -10.47
CA SER A 54 24.72 -8.14 -10.93
C SER A 54 23.67 -7.47 -10.03
N SER A 55 23.34 -6.24 -10.34
CA SER A 55 22.12 -5.63 -9.81
C SER A 55 20.96 -6.19 -10.64
N GLU A 56 20.12 -7.00 -10.02
CA GLU A 56 18.86 -7.41 -10.64
C GLU A 56 18.04 -6.16 -10.94
N LEU A 57 17.69 -5.97 -12.21
CA LEU A 57 16.79 -4.92 -12.63
C LEU A 57 15.39 -5.53 -12.80
N VAL A 58 14.40 -4.92 -12.19
CA VAL A 58 12.99 -5.28 -12.38
C VAL A 58 12.32 -4.23 -13.25
N ALA A 59 11.75 -4.66 -14.37
CA ALA A 59 10.90 -3.83 -15.20
C ALA A 59 9.43 -4.15 -14.91
N GLY A 60 8.63 -3.12 -14.69
CA GLY A 60 7.22 -3.26 -14.39
C GLY A 60 6.34 -2.40 -15.27
N ASN A 61 5.17 -2.94 -15.61
CA ASN A 61 4.06 -2.21 -16.23
C ASN A 61 2.83 -2.40 -15.35
N ALA A 62 2.04 -1.36 -15.20
CA ALA A 62 0.81 -1.43 -14.44
C ALA A 62 -0.28 -0.55 -15.05
N VAL A 63 -1.52 -0.94 -14.80
CA VAL A 63 -2.68 -0.07 -14.97
C VAL A 63 -3.19 0.25 -13.58
N VAL A 64 -3.19 1.52 -13.25
CA VAL A 64 -3.65 2.01 -11.95
C VAL A 64 -4.81 2.99 -12.13
N GLU A 65 -5.61 3.11 -11.11
CA GLU A 65 -6.68 4.10 -11.04
C GLU A 65 -6.38 5.07 -9.90
N TRP A 66 -6.40 6.35 -10.22
CA TRP A 66 -6.27 7.43 -9.25
C TRP A 66 -7.49 8.34 -9.32
N GLU A 67 -8.24 8.41 -8.24
CA GLU A 67 -9.49 9.18 -8.15
C GLU A 67 -10.46 8.89 -9.30
N GLY A 68 -10.56 7.62 -9.72
CA GLY A 68 -11.42 7.18 -10.81
C GLY A 68 -10.83 7.29 -12.22
N LYS A 69 -9.66 7.91 -12.38
CA LYS A 69 -8.97 8.03 -13.67
C LYS A 69 -7.90 6.96 -13.83
N LYS A 70 -7.88 6.28 -14.98
CA LYS A 70 -6.90 5.24 -15.30
C LYS A 70 -5.61 5.82 -15.88
N TYR A 71 -4.49 5.21 -15.47
CA TYR A 71 -3.15 5.50 -15.96
C TYR A 71 -2.45 4.19 -16.32
N GLU A 72 -1.87 4.13 -17.51
CA GLU A 72 -0.94 3.09 -17.90
C GLU A 72 0.47 3.57 -17.59
N ILE A 73 1.18 2.85 -16.72
CA ILE A 73 2.46 3.27 -16.18
C ILE A 73 3.51 2.18 -16.34
N ALA A 74 4.76 2.58 -16.45
CA ALA A 74 5.90 1.69 -16.54
C ALA A 74 7.08 2.25 -15.74
N GLY A 75 7.84 1.36 -15.11
CA GLY A 75 9.01 1.77 -14.35
C GLY A 75 9.98 0.62 -14.14
N ASN A 76 11.23 0.97 -13.97
CA ASN A 76 12.30 0.05 -13.64
C ASN A 76 12.83 0.35 -12.24
N GLY A 77 13.34 -0.66 -11.56
CA GLY A 77 13.93 -0.51 -10.24
C GLY A 77 14.77 -1.70 -9.84
N ASN A 78 15.41 -1.62 -8.69
CA ASN A 78 16.24 -2.68 -8.13
C ASN A 78 15.45 -3.88 -7.56
N GLY A 79 14.14 -3.74 -7.50
CA GLY A 79 13.21 -4.75 -7.02
C GLY A 79 11.77 -4.41 -7.38
N PRO A 80 10.80 -5.29 -7.04
CA PRO A 80 9.40 -5.09 -7.41
C PRO A 80 8.78 -3.81 -6.85
N LEU A 81 9.08 -3.46 -5.58
CA LEU A 81 8.54 -2.25 -4.95
C LEU A 81 9.14 -0.98 -5.53
N ASP A 82 10.46 -0.99 -5.79
CA ASP A 82 11.17 0.15 -6.38
C ASP A 82 10.71 0.41 -7.82
N SER A 83 10.55 -0.64 -8.60
CA SER A 83 9.98 -0.59 -9.96
C SER A 83 8.57 0.03 -9.96
N PHE A 84 7.71 -0.39 -9.05
CA PHE A 84 6.35 0.13 -8.91
C PHE A 84 6.34 1.60 -8.44
N ALA A 85 7.17 1.94 -7.45
CA ALA A 85 7.30 3.31 -6.97
C ALA A 85 7.75 4.25 -8.09
N ASN A 86 8.72 3.83 -8.90
CA ASN A 86 9.19 4.61 -10.05
C ASN A 86 8.12 4.75 -11.14
N ALA A 87 7.32 3.71 -11.38
CA ALA A 87 6.21 3.77 -12.31
C ALA A 87 5.12 4.79 -11.86
N LEU A 88 4.86 4.89 -10.57
CA LEU A 88 3.88 5.82 -10.01
C LEU A 88 4.24 7.30 -10.20
N ASN A 89 5.48 7.63 -10.55
CA ASN A 89 5.87 9.00 -10.90
C ASN A 89 5.14 9.54 -12.15
N GLN A 90 4.49 8.68 -12.94
CA GLN A 90 3.67 9.05 -14.09
C GLN A 90 2.22 9.36 -13.71
N THR A 91 1.88 9.31 -12.44
CA THR A 91 0.56 9.61 -11.90
C THR A 91 0.62 10.90 -11.05
N PRO A 92 -0.53 11.47 -10.65
CA PRO A 92 -0.56 12.59 -9.70
C PRO A 92 -0.13 12.24 -8.27
N VAL A 93 0.19 10.98 -7.98
CA VAL A 93 0.71 10.57 -6.68
C VAL A 93 2.03 11.29 -6.38
N LEU A 94 2.15 11.84 -5.19
CA LEU A 94 3.40 12.48 -4.76
C LEU A 94 4.56 11.49 -4.77
N VAL A 95 5.73 11.96 -5.13
CA VAL A 95 6.96 11.18 -5.04
C VAL A 95 7.19 10.79 -3.58
N PHE A 96 7.59 9.56 -3.36
CA PHE A 96 7.82 9.01 -2.03
C PHE A 96 9.04 8.10 -2.02
N ASP A 97 9.61 7.95 -0.84
CA ASP A 97 10.66 6.97 -0.54
C ASP A 97 10.09 5.87 0.36
N ILE A 98 10.53 4.64 0.14
CA ILE A 98 10.23 3.53 1.04
C ILE A 98 11.27 3.56 2.15
N LEU A 99 10.84 3.84 3.38
CA LEU A 99 11.72 3.92 4.55
C LEU A 99 11.94 2.58 5.21
N ASP A 100 10.90 1.73 5.22
CA ASP A 100 10.94 0.46 5.92
C ASP A 100 9.99 -0.53 5.25
N PHE A 101 10.38 -1.80 5.26
CA PHE A 101 9.61 -2.89 4.70
C PHE A 101 9.78 -4.14 5.54
N HIS A 102 8.67 -4.71 5.98
CA HIS A 102 8.61 -5.97 6.69
C HIS A 102 7.58 -6.89 6.08
N GLU A 103 7.88 -8.17 6.06
CA GLU A 103 6.98 -9.18 5.56
C GLU A 103 7.07 -10.44 6.39
N HIS A 104 5.95 -11.08 6.62
CA HIS A 104 5.88 -12.40 7.22
C HIS A 104 4.67 -13.19 6.72
N SER A 105 4.76 -14.49 6.86
CA SER A 105 3.70 -15.42 6.49
C SER A 105 2.79 -15.70 7.67
N VAL A 106 1.49 -15.80 7.42
CA VAL A 106 0.48 -16.23 8.38
C VAL A 106 -0.36 -17.36 7.81
N GLY A 107 -0.82 -18.26 8.65
CA GLY A 107 -1.56 -19.45 8.25
C GLY A 107 -0.66 -20.66 8.11
N SER A 108 -1.20 -21.74 7.59
CA SER A 108 -0.50 -23.03 7.42
C SER A 108 -0.88 -23.71 6.12
N GLY A 109 0.09 -24.47 5.56
CA GLY A 109 -0.12 -25.25 4.33
C GLY A 109 -0.43 -24.38 3.12
N THR A 110 -1.45 -24.76 2.36
CA THR A 110 -1.87 -24.08 1.14
C THR A 110 -2.61 -22.76 1.40
N ASP A 111 -3.07 -22.53 2.64
CA ASP A 111 -3.77 -21.30 3.04
C ASP A 111 -2.83 -20.22 3.60
N THR A 112 -1.51 -20.40 3.44
CA THR A 112 -0.51 -19.42 3.86
C THR A 112 -0.68 -18.12 3.06
N GLN A 113 -0.71 -17.01 3.78
CA GLN A 113 -0.74 -15.68 3.19
C GLN A 113 0.44 -14.85 3.65
N ALA A 114 0.92 -13.97 2.79
CA ALA A 114 1.91 -12.98 3.14
C ALA A 114 1.23 -11.70 3.66
N ILE A 115 1.75 -11.16 4.74
CA ILE A 115 1.41 -9.82 5.22
C ILE A 115 2.66 -8.95 5.09
N ALA A 116 2.52 -7.84 4.39
CA ALA A 116 3.58 -6.86 4.20
C ALA A 116 3.23 -5.56 4.94
N TYR A 117 4.24 -4.96 5.55
CA TYR A 117 4.17 -3.65 6.20
C TYR A 117 5.17 -2.73 5.52
N VAL A 118 4.72 -1.60 5.06
CA VAL A 118 5.57 -0.61 4.38
C VAL A 118 5.41 0.74 5.06
N GLN A 119 6.53 1.37 5.37
CA GLN A 119 6.55 2.79 5.73
C GLN A 119 7.05 3.59 4.54
N ILE A 120 6.31 4.61 4.16
CA ILE A 120 6.71 5.57 3.14
C ILE A 120 6.89 6.96 3.73
N LYS A 121 7.75 7.75 3.09
CA LYS A 121 7.87 9.19 3.32
C LYS A 121 7.58 9.92 2.02
N LEU A 122 6.59 10.78 2.04
CA LEU A 122 6.20 11.60 0.90
C LEU A 122 7.13 12.81 0.76
N SER A 123 7.23 13.34 -0.45
CA SER A 123 8.06 14.51 -0.76
C SER A 123 7.68 15.78 0.01
N ASP A 124 6.46 15.87 0.53
CA ASP A 124 6.01 16.95 1.41
C ASP A 124 6.38 16.77 2.90
N GLY A 125 7.10 15.70 3.23
CA GLY A 125 7.59 15.38 4.57
C GLY A 125 6.66 14.49 5.41
N ARG A 126 5.44 14.21 4.95
CA ARG A 126 4.54 13.27 5.63
C ARG A 126 5.05 11.84 5.51
N SER A 127 4.78 11.03 6.51
CA SER A 127 5.02 9.59 6.45
C SER A 127 3.76 8.80 6.81
N ALA A 128 3.66 7.59 6.30
CA ALA A 128 2.54 6.71 6.59
C ALA A 128 2.98 5.23 6.53
N TRP A 129 2.30 4.40 7.33
CA TRP A 129 2.39 2.95 7.25
C TRP A 129 1.22 2.40 6.47
N GLY A 130 1.50 1.41 5.63
CA GLY A 130 0.49 0.63 4.92
C GLY A 130 0.65 -0.86 5.18
N VAL A 131 -0.44 -1.58 5.10
CA VAL A 131 -0.49 -3.03 5.27
C VAL A 131 -1.13 -3.66 4.04
N GLY A 132 -0.46 -4.65 3.48
CA GLY A 132 -0.95 -5.47 2.39
C GLY A 132 -1.02 -6.94 2.77
N LYS A 133 -2.03 -7.65 2.32
CA LYS A 133 -2.21 -9.07 2.54
C LYS A 133 -2.57 -9.76 1.23
N SER A 134 -1.83 -10.82 0.89
CA SER A 134 -2.05 -11.60 -0.32
C SER A 134 -1.46 -12.99 -0.19
N SER A 135 -1.97 -13.94 -0.96
CA SER A 135 -1.32 -15.24 -1.13
C SER A 135 0.00 -15.13 -1.91
N ASN A 136 0.22 -14.05 -2.62
CA ASN A 136 1.44 -13.73 -3.36
C ASN A 136 2.26 -12.66 -2.64
N VAL A 137 3.50 -12.97 -2.32
CA VAL A 137 4.46 -12.11 -1.61
C VAL A 137 4.63 -10.74 -2.28
N GLY A 138 4.87 -10.71 -3.58
CA GLY A 138 5.04 -9.47 -4.34
C GLY A 138 3.78 -8.60 -4.34
N ARG A 139 2.61 -9.22 -4.44
CA ARG A 139 1.33 -8.49 -4.37
C ARG A 139 1.04 -7.93 -2.99
N ALA A 140 1.41 -8.63 -1.93
CA ALA A 140 1.29 -8.12 -0.56
C ALA A 140 2.10 -6.83 -0.38
N GLY A 141 3.34 -6.79 -0.87
CA GLY A 141 4.19 -5.60 -0.84
C GLY A 141 3.59 -4.42 -1.62
N ILE A 142 3.13 -4.66 -2.84
CA ILE A 142 2.47 -3.63 -3.65
C ILE A 142 1.21 -3.10 -2.96
N ALA A 143 0.38 -3.99 -2.44
CA ALA A 143 -0.83 -3.61 -1.69
C ALA A 143 -0.50 -2.78 -0.43
N ALA A 144 0.60 -3.07 0.24
CA ALA A 144 1.08 -2.29 1.38
C ALA A 144 1.49 -0.86 0.98
N VAL A 145 2.22 -0.70 -0.12
CA VAL A 145 2.57 0.62 -0.67
C VAL A 145 1.31 1.42 -1.04
N VAL A 146 0.38 0.79 -1.75
CA VAL A 146 -0.90 1.43 -2.12
C VAL A 146 -1.68 1.86 -0.87
N SER A 147 -1.74 1.00 0.14
CA SER A 147 -2.42 1.32 1.40
C SER A 147 -1.76 2.48 2.15
N ALA A 148 -0.42 2.54 2.17
CA ALA A 148 0.31 3.66 2.77
C ALA A 148 0.00 4.99 2.07
N ILE A 149 -0.03 5.00 0.75
CA ILE A 149 -0.39 6.18 -0.05
C ILE A 149 -1.84 6.59 0.25
N ASN A 150 -2.77 5.66 0.22
CA ASN A 150 -4.19 5.92 0.44
C ASN A 150 -4.47 6.44 1.85
N ILE A 151 -3.77 5.91 2.86
CA ILE A 151 -3.88 6.37 4.23
C ILE A 151 -3.35 7.81 4.35
N SER A 152 -2.22 8.13 3.73
CA SER A 152 -1.66 9.49 3.75
C SER A 152 -2.60 10.51 3.11
N GLU A 153 -3.22 10.17 1.99
CA GLU A 153 -4.20 11.03 1.31
C GLU A 153 -5.47 11.24 2.15
N LYS A 154 -5.98 10.18 2.76
CA LYS A 154 -7.17 10.25 3.61
C LYS A 154 -7.00 11.19 4.81
N TYR A 155 -5.83 11.19 5.43
CA TYR A 155 -5.55 12.08 6.55
C TYR A 155 -5.44 13.55 6.13
N MET A 156 -5.02 13.85 4.90
CA MET A 156 -5.07 15.23 4.37
C MET A 156 -6.50 15.75 4.26
N TYR A 157 -7.39 14.96 3.67
CA TYR A 157 -8.81 15.34 3.55
C TYR A 157 -9.49 15.45 4.92
N GLY A 158 -9.16 14.58 5.87
CA GLY A 158 -9.66 14.65 7.24
C GLY A 158 -9.22 15.93 7.98
N GLN A 159 -7.99 16.37 7.79
CA GLN A 159 -7.49 17.63 8.39
C GLN A 159 -8.14 18.86 7.76
N VAL A 160 -8.36 18.89 6.45
CA VAL A 160 -9.06 19.98 5.76
C VAL A 160 -10.52 20.05 6.21
N SER A 161 -11.19 18.92 6.43
CA SER A 161 -12.56 18.87 6.94
C SER A 161 -12.68 19.41 8.37
N VAL A 162 -11.68 19.19 9.22
CA VAL A 162 -11.63 19.71 10.60
C VAL A 162 -11.39 21.23 10.62
N ILE A 163 -10.64 21.76 9.67
CA ILE A 163 -10.40 23.20 9.52
C ILE A 163 -11.63 23.91 8.92
N ALA A 164 -12.41 23.23 8.09
CA ALA A 164 -13.60 23.77 7.43
C ALA A 164 -14.86 23.72 8.32
N CYS A 165 -14.84 23.04 9.45
CA CYS A 165 -15.92 23.02 10.45
C CYS A 165 -15.55 23.98 11.60
N PRO A 166 -16.14 25.18 11.64
CA PRO A 166 -16.01 26.07 12.81
C PRO A 166 -16.75 25.51 14.03
#